data_937c9bd0e0d81b21e16415b4dd77258e
#
_entry.id   937c9bd0e0d81b21e16415b4dd77258e
#
_cell.length_a   1.000
_cell.length_b   1.000
_cell.length_c   1.000
_cell.angle_alpha   90.00
_cell.angle_beta   90.00
_cell.angle_gamma   90.00
#
_symmetry.space_group_name_H-M   'P 1'
#
loop_
_entity.id
_entity.type
_entity.pdbx_description
1 polymer ?
#
loop_
_entity_poly.entity_id
_entity_poly.type
_entity_poly.pdbx_seq_one_letter_code
_entity_poly.pdbx_strand_id
1 'polypeptide(L)'
;ESRRDYWYEQFVWALQRGAIPAGRIISNAGAGAHKPATSTINCTVSGTVEDSMHQILDKVHEAGLTLKAGCGIGYEFSTLRPRGAYVSGAGAYTSGPLSFMDIYDKMCFTVSSAGGRRGAQMGTFDVGHPDAMEFIRSKREAGRLRQFNLSLLITDDFMQAVKEDRPWALAFPVTQKEVDEDGIDLDDEEQVVWREWSVQDQYVRNDSGLIACRTYKTIPARRMWDVIMSSTYDFAEPGFVLIDRVNELNNNWWCENIRATNPCGEQPLPAYGACLLGSVNLTKFVITPFTDKAHFDWEEYREVVRVFTRMLDNVVEINGLPLTAQREEILRKRRHGMGFLGLGSTLTLLGIRYGSPESVKFTEDVARELALSGWEMGLELAREKGPAPILAESFKVTEDMLLKRPAMEVDGWRVGDSIPGRILHARYSHYMNKVAEVAPDLVEKLAKEGARFTHHSSIAPTGTISLSLANNASNGIEPSFAHHYFRNVIRE
;
A
#
# COMPACT_ATOMS: atom_id res chain seq x y z
N GLU A 1 -22.31 -0.90 -24.66
CA GLU A 1 -23.64 -0.23 -24.52
C GLU A 1 -24.79 -1.23 -24.49
N SER A 2 -24.79 -2.30 -25.32
CA SER A 2 -25.88 -3.29 -25.40
C SER A 2 -26.20 -4.06 -24.13
N ARG A 3 -25.31 -4.05 -23.13
CA ARG A 3 -25.48 -4.71 -21.81
C ARG A 3 -25.56 -3.72 -20.65
N ARG A 4 -25.69 -2.41 -20.92
CA ARG A 4 -25.67 -1.37 -19.88
C ARG A 4 -26.77 -1.54 -18.85
N ASP A 5 -28.00 -1.77 -19.30
CA ASP A 5 -29.17 -1.89 -18.41
C ASP A 5 -29.09 -3.16 -17.56
N TYR A 6 -28.64 -4.26 -18.14
CA TYR A 6 -28.37 -5.48 -17.40
C TYR A 6 -27.35 -5.23 -16.25
N TRP A 7 -26.20 -4.60 -16.55
CA TRP A 7 -25.20 -4.34 -15.51
C TRP A 7 -25.64 -3.29 -14.51
N TYR A 8 -26.48 -2.33 -14.90
CA TYR A 8 -27.09 -1.40 -13.97
C TYR A 8 -27.94 -2.14 -12.93
N GLU A 9 -28.79 -3.06 -13.35
CA GLU A 9 -29.59 -3.91 -12.43
C GLU A 9 -28.69 -4.76 -11.53
N GLN A 10 -27.64 -5.36 -12.07
CA GLN A 10 -26.68 -6.14 -11.29
C GLN A 10 -25.95 -5.29 -10.24
N PHE A 11 -25.53 -4.08 -10.58
CA PHE A 11 -24.89 -3.17 -9.64
C PHE A 11 -25.84 -2.72 -8.54
N VAL A 12 -27.09 -2.39 -8.87
CA VAL A 12 -28.13 -2.05 -7.88
C VAL A 12 -28.37 -3.24 -6.94
N TRP A 13 -28.48 -4.44 -7.48
CA TRP A 13 -28.62 -5.66 -6.69
C TRP A 13 -27.43 -5.86 -5.74
N ALA A 14 -26.19 -5.76 -6.21
CA ALA A 14 -25.01 -5.94 -5.37
C ALA A 14 -24.92 -4.89 -4.25
N LEU A 15 -25.24 -3.62 -4.54
CA LEU A 15 -25.33 -2.56 -3.53
C LEU A 15 -26.35 -2.86 -2.44
N GLN A 16 -27.52 -3.39 -2.81
CA GLN A 16 -28.56 -3.81 -1.87
C GLN A 16 -28.14 -5.03 -1.03
N ARG A 17 -27.27 -5.86 -1.56
CA ARG A 17 -26.77 -7.12 -0.95
C ARG A 17 -25.48 -6.98 -0.18
N GLY A 18 -24.99 -5.78 0.05
CA GLY A 18 -23.87 -5.54 0.95
C GLY A 18 -22.58 -5.09 0.29
N ALA A 19 -22.52 -4.89 -1.02
CA ALA A 19 -21.39 -4.22 -1.66
C ALA A 19 -21.43 -2.72 -1.32
N ILE A 20 -20.37 -2.21 -0.68
CA ILE A 20 -20.29 -0.81 -0.28
C ILE A 20 -19.03 -0.18 -0.88
N PRO A 21 -19.16 0.61 -1.97
CA PRO A 21 -18.04 1.37 -2.50
C PRO A 21 -17.51 2.36 -1.46
N ALA A 22 -16.25 2.71 -1.54
CA ALA A 22 -15.65 3.73 -0.67
C ALA A 22 -16.41 5.07 -0.76
N GLY A 23 -16.38 5.83 0.33
CA GLY A 23 -17.10 7.09 0.42
C GLY A 23 -16.83 8.07 -0.74
N ARG A 24 -15.61 8.04 -1.30
CA ARG A 24 -15.26 8.85 -2.49
C ARG A 24 -16.00 8.40 -3.75
N ILE A 25 -16.16 7.13 -3.96
CA ILE A 25 -16.93 6.61 -5.09
C ILE A 25 -18.38 7.01 -4.95
N ILE A 26 -18.98 6.78 -3.77
CA ILE A 26 -20.40 7.11 -3.49
C ILE A 26 -20.65 8.61 -3.69
N SER A 27 -19.75 9.47 -3.22
CA SER A 27 -19.94 10.92 -3.27
C SER A 27 -19.62 11.55 -4.61
N ASN A 28 -18.78 10.93 -5.45
CA ASN A 28 -18.20 11.57 -6.63
C ASN A 28 -18.55 10.90 -7.96
N ALA A 29 -18.81 9.59 -7.98
CA ALA A 29 -19.19 8.91 -9.21
C ALA A 29 -20.50 9.47 -9.76
N GLY A 30 -20.48 9.94 -11.02
CA GLY A 30 -21.66 10.55 -11.67
C GLY A 30 -22.07 11.92 -11.16
N ALA A 31 -21.35 12.53 -10.21
CA ALA A 31 -21.74 13.81 -9.58
C ALA A 31 -21.30 15.06 -10.35
N GLY A 32 -20.69 14.92 -11.53
CA GLY A 32 -20.11 16.05 -12.29
C GLY A 32 -21.09 17.15 -12.71
N ALA A 33 -22.40 16.86 -12.75
CA ALA A 33 -23.44 17.85 -13.01
C ALA A 33 -23.75 18.74 -11.78
N HIS A 34 -23.33 18.32 -10.58
CA HIS A 34 -23.74 18.94 -9.33
C HIS A 34 -22.59 19.55 -8.53
N LYS A 35 -21.38 19.18 -8.85
CA LYS A 35 -20.16 19.69 -8.17
C LYS A 35 -18.92 19.63 -9.07
N PRO A 36 -17.87 20.40 -8.74
CA PRO A 36 -16.60 20.33 -9.46
C PRO A 36 -16.07 18.88 -9.53
N ALA A 37 -15.37 18.55 -10.61
CA ALA A 37 -14.74 17.26 -10.79
C ALA A 37 -13.78 16.98 -9.64
N THR A 38 -13.98 15.84 -8.97
CA THR A 38 -13.15 15.35 -7.88
C THR A 38 -12.85 13.87 -8.10
N SER A 39 -11.77 13.39 -7.50
CA SER A 39 -11.37 11.99 -7.65
C SER A 39 -12.32 11.02 -6.93
N THR A 40 -12.55 9.87 -7.53
CA THR A 40 -13.18 8.71 -6.89
C THR A 40 -12.18 7.88 -6.08
N ILE A 41 -10.90 8.23 -6.15
CA ILE A 41 -9.78 7.51 -5.52
C ILE A 41 -9.56 8.02 -4.10
N ASN A 42 -9.37 7.11 -3.15
CA ASN A 42 -9.05 7.44 -1.77
C ASN A 42 -7.54 7.51 -1.50
N CYS A 43 -6.78 6.64 -2.13
CA CYS A 43 -5.43 6.27 -1.71
C CYS A 43 -4.44 6.47 -2.85
N THR A 44 -3.34 7.17 -2.56
CA THR A 44 -2.23 7.40 -3.49
C THR A 44 -0.89 7.35 -2.75
N VAL A 45 0.18 7.16 -3.52
CA VAL A 45 1.56 7.35 -3.09
C VAL A 45 2.24 8.33 -4.04
N SER A 46 3.06 9.20 -3.50
CA SER A 46 3.83 10.19 -4.25
C SER A 46 4.85 9.55 -5.19
N GLY A 47 5.24 10.26 -6.23
CA GLY A 47 6.53 10.03 -6.87
C GLY A 47 7.67 10.11 -5.85
N THR A 48 8.81 9.51 -6.18
CA THR A 48 9.99 9.52 -5.30
C THR A 48 10.43 10.95 -5.00
N VAL A 49 10.62 11.25 -3.72
CA VAL A 49 11.17 12.54 -3.28
C VAL A 49 12.69 12.46 -3.40
N GLU A 50 13.25 12.95 -4.49
CA GLU A 50 14.69 12.95 -4.69
C GLU A 50 15.37 14.03 -3.85
N ASP A 51 16.65 13.81 -3.51
CA ASP A 51 17.43 14.64 -2.60
C ASP A 51 17.93 15.94 -3.25
N SER A 52 16.98 16.78 -3.68
CA SER A 52 17.24 18.12 -4.18
C SER A 52 16.09 19.08 -3.83
N MET A 53 16.38 20.35 -3.63
CA MET A 53 15.36 21.36 -3.31
C MET A 53 14.28 21.45 -4.38
N HIS A 54 14.66 21.32 -5.66
CA HIS A 54 13.72 21.33 -6.77
C HIS A 54 12.73 20.17 -6.68
N GLN A 55 13.22 18.95 -6.50
CA GLN A 55 12.38 17.76 -6.41
C GLN A 55 11.52 17.74 -5.14
N ILE A 56 12.07 18.18 -4.00
CA ILE A 56 11.30 18.30 -2.75
C ILE A 56 10.09 19.21 -2.95
N LEU A 57 10.30 20.40 -3.54
CA LEU A 57 9.22 21.39 -3.76
C LEU A 57 8.25 20.97 -4.88
N ASP A 58 8.74 20.29 -5.91
CA ASP A 58 7.90 19.70 -6.97
C ASP A 58 6.92 18.68 -6.38
N LYS A 59 7.39 17.82 -5.49
CA LYS A 59 6.52 16.85 -4.80
C LYS A 59 5.54 17.51 -3.82
N VAL A 60 5.88 18.64 -3.20
CA VAL A 60 4.91 19.46 -2.44
C VAL A 60 3.80 19.98 -3.36
N HIS A 61 4.15 20.46 -4.55
CA HIS A 61 3.17 20.91 -5.54
C HIS A 61 2.23 19.79 -5.98
N GLU A 62 2.78 18.65 -6.40
CA GLU A 62 1.98 17.47 -6.80
C GLU A 62 1.06 16.99 -5.66
N ALA A 63 1.58 16.97 -4.43
CA ALA A 63 0.82 16.57 -3.26
C ALA A 63 -0.34 17.54 -2.97
N GLY A 64 -0.12 18.84 -3.11
CA GLY A 64 -1.16 19.85 -2.95
C GLY A 64 -2.33 19.63 -3.92
N LEU A 65 -2.04 19.35 -5.19
CA LEU A 65 -3.07 19.02 -6.20
C LEU A 65 -3.81 17.72 -5.85
N THR A 66 -3.10 16.71 -5.39
CA THR A 66 -3.66 15.39 -5.01
C THR A 66 -4.60 15.52 -3.81
N LEU A 67 -4.16 16.24 -2.76
CA LEU A 67 -4.97 16.49 -1.56
C LEU A 67 -6.21 17.34 -1.89
N LYS A 68 -6.06 18.37 -2.76
CA LYS A 68 -7.18 19.17 -3.25
C LYS A 68 -8.24 18.33 -3.98
N ALA A 69 -7.81 17.33 -4.77
CA ALA A 69 -8.71 16.38 -5.41
C ALA A 69 -9.38 15.41 -4.41
N GLY A 70 -8.95 15.42 -3.16
CA GLY A 70 -9.52 14.64 -2.07
C GLY A 70 -8.86 13.29 -1.82
N CYS A 71 -7.71 13.03 -2.43
CA CYS A 71 -6.95 11.80 -2.24
C CYS A 71 -5.97 11.94 -1.07
N GLY A 72 -5.88 10.93 -0.21
CA GLY A 72 -4.78 10.78 0.73
C GLY A 72 -3.50 10.40 0.00
N ILE A 73 -2.34 10.77 0.56
CA ILE A 73 -1.05 10.55 -0.09
C ILE A 73 0.02 10.10 0.90
N GLY A 74 0.84 9.14 0.50
CA GLY A 74 2.01 8.69 1.25
C GLY A 74 3.32 9.00 0.53
N TYR A 75 4.39 9.17 1.31
CA TYR A 75 5.73 9.50 0.81
C TYR A 75 6.80 8.72 1.58
N GLU A 76 7.93 8.43 0.92
CA GLU A 76 9.17 8.10 1.60
C GLU A 76 10.03 9.36 1.78
N PHE A 77 10.49 9.63 3.01
CA PHE A 77 11.38 10.76 3.29
C PHE A 77 12.83 10.35 3.61
N SER A 78 13.10 9.08 3.77
CA SER A 78 14.46 8.56 3.99
C SER A 78 15.39 8.66 2.76
N THR A 79 14.86 9.08 1.62
CA THR A 79 15.63 9.43 0.42
C THR A 79 16.42 10.73 0.56
N LEU A 80 16.08 11.57 1.55
CA LEU A 80 16.73 12.85 1.79
C LEU A 80 17.95 12.68 2.70
N ARG A 81 19.02 13.43 2.38
CA ARG A 81 20.26 13.41 3.18
C ARG A 81 20.01 13.77 4.64
N PRO A 82 20.77 13.20 5.58
CA PRO A 82 20.55 13.40 6.99
C PRO A 82 20.86 14.82 7.44
N ARG A 83 20.29 15.22 8.55
CA ARG A 83 20.56 16.48 9.23
C ARG A 83 22.07 16.67 9.44
N GLY A 84 22.57 17.86 9.11
CA GLY A 84 23.97 18.21 9.22
C GLY A 84 24.85 17.75 8.04
N ALA A 85 24.29 17.08 7.03
CA ALA A 85 25.02 16.78 5.80
C ALA A 85 25.25 18.06 4.99
N TYR A 86 26.43 18.14 4.35
CA TYR A 86 26.82 19.31 3.56
C TYR A 86 26.07 19.38 2.24
N VAL A 87 25.62 20.58 1.87
CA VAL A 87 24.95 20.88 0.61
C VAL A 87 25.87 21.78 -0.23
N SER A 88 26.58 21.18 -1.18
CA SER A 88 27.57 21.90 -2.00
C SER A 88 26.96 23.09 -2.78
N GLY A 89 25.75 22.96 -3.30
CA GLY A 89 25.06 24.03 -4.02
C GLY A 89 24.64 25.23 -3.16
N ALA A 90 24.53 25.04 -1.84
CA ALA A 90 24.17 26.09 -0.89
C ALA A 90 25.35 26.58 -0.03
N GLY A 91 26.46 25.86 -0.02
CA GLY A 91 27.60 26.13 0.85
C GLY A 91 27.25 26.04 2.34
N ALA A 92 26.28 25.19 2.72
CA ALA A 92 25.70 25.10 4.05
C ALA A 92 25.33 23.64 4.39
N TYR A 93 24.90 23.43 5.62
CA TYR A 93 24.45 22.13 6.12
C TYR A 93 22.92 22.05 6.12
N THR A 94 22.36 20.89 5.73
CA THR A 94 20.92 20.68 5.69
C THR A 94 20.31 20.55 7.08
N SER A 95 19.06 21.00 7.22
CA SER A 95 18.23 20.79 8.42
C SER A 95 17.66 19.36 8.53
N GLY A 96 17.75 18.57 7.49
CA GLY A 96 17.36 17.17 7.45
C GLY A 96 15.92 16.89 7.00
N PRO A 97 15.56 15.62 6.83
CA PRO A 97 14.26 15.19 6.29
C PRO A 97 13.05 15.71 7.06
N LEU A 98 13.12 15.71 8.40
CA LEU A 98 11.97 16.10 9.23
C LEU A 98 11.60 17.58 9.05
N SER A 99 12.57 18.45 8.82
CA SER A 99 12.30 19.86 8.52
C SER A 99 11.56 20.03 7.19
N PHE A 100 11.86 19.21 6.20
CA PHE A 100 11.10 19.20 4.95
C PHE A 100 9.70 18.62 5.14
N MET A 101 9.55 17.61 5.99
CA MET A 101 8.23 17.09 6.37
C MET A 101 7.34 18.18 6.99
N ASP A 102 7.90 19.12 7.75
CA ASP A 102 7.15 20.25 8.31
C ASP A 102 6.52 21.11 7.19
N ILE A 103 7.15 21.26 6.01
CA ILE A 103 6.59 21.93 4.84
C ILE A 103 5.36 21.17 4.31
N TYR A 104 5.47 19.86 4.16
CA TYR A 104 4.36 19.00 3.72
C TYR A 104 3.21 18.99 4.72
N ASP A 105 3.51 18.99 6.01
CA ASP A 105 2.52 19.07 7.09
C ASP A 105 1.72 20.38 7.01
N LYS A 106 2.42 21.49 6.89
CA LYS A 106 1.79 22.82 6.77
C LYS A 106 0.99 22.97 5.48
N MET A 107 1.51 22.49 4.37
CA MET A 107 0.79 22.47 3.09
C MET A 107 -0.51 21.67 3.22
N CYS A 108 -0.46 20.46 3.76
CA CYS A 108 -1.63 19.62 3.95
C CYS A 108 -2.67 20.24 4.88
N PHE A 109 -2.23 20.88 5.97
CA PHE A 109 -3.11 21.64 6.87
C PHE A 109 -3.82 22.79 6.15
N THR A 110 -3.11 23.48 5.24
CA THR A 110 -3.61 24.66 4.53
C THR A 110 -4.55 24.31 3.38
N VAL A 111 -4.27 23.18 2.69
CA VAL A 111 -5.07 22.70 1.55
C VAL A 111 -6.24 21.88 2.06
N SER A 112 -7.47 22.42 1.96
CA SER A 112 -8.67 21.65 2.22
C SER A 112 -9.08 20.87 0.97
N SER A 113 -9.49 19.60 1.15
CA SER A 113 -10.06 18.82 0.07
C SER A 113 -11.43 19.34 -0.35
N ALA A 114 -11.81 19.11 -1.59
CA ALA A 114 -13.17 19.36 -2.06
C ALA A 114 -14.18 18.64 -1.16
N GLY A 115 -15.12 19.40 -0.55
CA GLY A 115 -16.09 18.89 0.41
C GLY A 115 -15.72 19.06 1.89
N GLY A 116 -14.69 19.88 2.22
CA GLY A 116 -14.37 20.25 3.60
C GLY A 116 -13.69 19.16 4.44
N ARG A 117 -13.25 18.06 3.83
CA ARG A 117 -12.49 17.01 4.52
C ARG A 117 -11.03 17.41 4.62
N ARG A 118 -10.43 17.27 5.81
CA ARG A 118 -8.99 17.44 6.00
C ARG A 118 -8.20 16.41 5.19
N GLY A 119 -7.06 16.83 4.64
CA GLY A 119 -6.11 15.94 4.00
C GLY A 119 -5.50 14.96 5.00
N ALA A 120 -5.02 13.85 4.51
CA ALA A 120 -4.30 12.84 5.30
C ALA A 120 -3.03 12.44 4.55
N GLN A 121 -1.93 12.30 5.30
CA GLN A 121 -0.62 11.91 4.76
C GLN A 121 -0.02 10.76 5.54
N MET A 122 0.82 9.97 4.86
CA MET A 122 1.71 8.99 5.46
C MET A 122 3.16 9.39 5.17
N GLY A 123 3.99 9.42 6.20
CA GLY A 123 5.43 9.53 6.06
C GLY A 123 6.08 8.18 6.39
N THR A 124 6.76 7.58 5.42
CA THR A 124 7.59 6.39 5.67
C THR A 124 9.06 6.76 5.75
N PHE A 125 9.81 5.99 6.54
CA PHE A 125 11.20 6.27 6.84
C PHE A 125 11.98 4.99 7.07
N ASP A 126 13.11 4.83 6.40
CA ASP A 126 13.95 3.63 6.54
C ASP A 126 14.57 3.54 7.94
N VAL A 127 14.49 2.36 8.54
CA VAL A 127 15.05 2.09 9.87
C VAL A 127 16.57 2.25 9.93
N GLY A 128 17.24 2.22 8.79
CA GLY A 128 18.68 2.40 8.67
C GLY A 128 19.15 3.85 8.43
N HIS A 129 18.22 4.80 8.29
CA HIS A 129 18.58 6.20 8.04
C HIS A 129 19.22 6.85 9.28
N PRO A 130 20.22 7.75 9.13
CA PRO A 130 20.86 8.44 10.25
C PRO A 130 19.90 9.19 11.18
N ASP A 131 18.80 9.76 10.65
CA ASP A 131 17.80 10.49 11.43
C ASP A 131 16.62 9.62 11.90
N ALA A 132 16.72 8.30 11.80
CA ALA A 132 15.62 7.39 12.19
C ALA A 132 15.18 7.55 13.64
N MET A 133 16.12 7.81 14.56
CA MET A 133 15.80 8.04 15.97
C MET A 133 15.03 9.35 16.21
N GLU A 134 15.32 10.39 15.44
CA GLU A 134 14.56 11.65 15.46
C GLU A 134 13.14 11.44 14.91
N PHE A 135 13.02 10.68 13.82
CA PHE A 135 11.74 10.31 13.24
C PHE A 135 10.85 9.54 14.24
N ILE A 136 11.40 8.53 14.92
CA ILE A 136 10.68 7.73 15.93
C ILE A 136 10.12 8.62 17.06
N ARG A 137 10.86 9.67 17.44
CA ARG A 137 10.51 10.56 18.57
C ARG A 137 9.69 11.79 18.14
N SER A 138 9.50 12.03 16.86
CA SER A 138 8.91 13.28 16.36
C SER A 138 7.50 13.57 16.90
N LYS A 139 6.68 12.57 17.13
CA LYS A 139 5.33 12.71 17.70
C LYS A 139 5.28 12.93 19.21
N ARG A 140 6.41 12.77 19.90
CA ARG A 140 6.52 13.12 21.34
C ARG A 140 6.50 14.63 21.56
N GLU A 141 6.88 15.39 20.54
CA GLU A 141 6.77 16.84 20.55
C GLU A 141 5.33 17.25 20.21
N ALA A 142 4.68 17.88 21.18
CA ALA A 142 3.27 18.25 21.06
C ALA A 142 3.01 19.15 19.83
N GLY A 143 2.15 18.70 18.97
CA GLY A 143 1.71 19.48 17.81
C GLY A 143 2.53 19.33 16.55
N ARG A 144 3.64 18.60 16.56
CA ARG A 144 4.47 18.37 15.37
C ARG A 144 3.88 17.29 14.46
N LEU A 145 3.96 17.50 13.14
CA LEU A 145 3.55 16.55 12.08
C LEU A 145 2.12 16.01 12.25
N ARG A 146 1.17 16.86 12.64
CA ARG A 146 -0.22 16.45 12.93
C ARG A 146 -0.98 15.92 11.72
N GLN A 147 -0.58 16.31 10.51
CA GLN A 147 -1.20 15.87 9.27
C GLN A 147 -0.61 14.56 8.73
N PHE A 148 0.39 14.00 9.43
CA PHE A 148 1.03 12.75 9.09
C PHE A 148 0.65 11.61 10.04
N ASN A 149 0.41 10.44 9.46
CA ASN A 149 0.71 9.16 10.09
C ASN A 149 2.15 8.78 9.76
N LEU A 150 2.88 8.21 10.69
CA LEU A 150 4.30 7.87 10.55
C LEU A 150 4.50 6.37 10.63
N SER A 151 5.30 5.81 9.71
CA SER A 151 5.66 4.39 9.72
C SER A 151 7.14 4.19 9.36
N LEU A 152 7.79 3.28 10.07
CA LEU A 152 9.14 2.84 9.74
C LEU A 152 9.09 1.74 8.68
N LEU A 153 10.03 1.80 7.74
CA LEU A 153 10.33 0.70 6.84
C LEU A 153 11.32 -0.22 7.54
N ILE A 154 10.82 -1.34 8.03
CA ILE A 154 11.60 -2.35 8.74
C ILE A 154 12.11 -3.37 7.74
N THR A 155 13.44 -3.55 7.69
CA THR A 155 14.09 -4.54 6.83
C THR A 155 14.31 -5.86 7.56
N ASP A 156 14.46 -6.95 6.80
CA ASP A 156 14.80 -8.26 7.35
C ASP A 156 16.17 -8.22 8.06
N ASP A 157 17.15 -7.51 7.50
CA ASP A 157 18.47 -7.31 8.11
C ASP A 157 18.38 -6.65 9.48
N PHE A 158 17.54 -5.62 9.62
CA PHE A 158 17.31 -5.00 10.93
C PHE A 158 16.71 -5.99 11.92
N MET A 159 15.69 -6.74 11.51
CA MET A 159 15.06 -7.74 12.39
C MET A 159 16.03 -8.85 12.79
N GLN A 160 16.90 -9.26 11.86
CA GLN A 160 17.95 -10.23 12.18
C GLN A 160 18.98 -9.64 13.17
N ALA A 161 19.37 -8.37 12.99
CA ALA A 161 20.24 -7.67 13.94
C ALA A 161 19.60 -7.56 15.34
N VAL A 162 18.31 -7.29 15.44
CA VAL A 162 17.54 -7.28 16.69
C VAL A 162 17.56 -8.65 17.35
N LYS A 163 17.29 -9.71 16.59
CA LYS A 163 17.23 -11.09 17.07
C LYS A 163 18.59 -11.56 17.62
N GLU A 164 19.67 -11.22 16.93
CA GLU A 164 21.03 -11.60 17.25
C GLU A 164 21.74 -10.61 18.21
N ASP A 165 21.05 -9.53 18.58
CA ASP A 165 21.61 -8.45 19.43
C ASP A 165 22.89 -7.82 18.88
N ARG A 166 22.90 -7.60 17.55
CA ARG A 166 24.03 -7.01 16.84
C ARG A 166 23.96 -5.47 16.79
N PRO A 167 25.10 -4.81 16.58
CA PRO A 167 25.13 -3.39 16.22
C PRO A 167 24.35 -3.14 14.92
N TRP A 168 23.69 -1.98 14.85
CA TRP A 168 22.97 -1.52 13.68
C TRP A 168 23.53 -0.17 13.22
N ALA A 169 24.05 -0.11 11.98
CA ALA A 169 24.57 1.11 11.40
C ALA A 169 23.44 1.99 10.88
N LEU A 170 23.41 3.25 11.29
CA LEU A 170 22.60 4.31 10.72
C LEU A 170 23.44 4.99 9.62
N ALA A 171 23.05 4.78 8.38
CA ALA A 171 23.86 5.10 7.21
C ALA A 171 23.05 5.73 6.08
N PHE A 172 23.72 6.50 5.22
CA PHE A 172 23.11 7.14 4.07
C PHE A 172 24.02 6.97 2.83
N PRO A 173 23.45 6.81 1.62
CA PRO A 173 24.20 6.64 0.38
C PRO A 173 25.23 7.72 0.10
N VAL A 174 26.32 7.33 -0.53
CA VAL A 174 27.39 8.22 -0.97
C VAL A 174 27.53 8.24 -2.48
N THR A 175 27.85 9.42 -3.02
CA THR A 175 28.26 9.59 -4.40
C THR A 175 29.77 9.31 -4.57
N GLN A 176 30.21 9.04 -5.78
CA GLN A 176 31.65 8.86 -6.04
C GLN A 176 32.47 10.12 -5.65
N LYS A 177 31.87 11.29 -5.87
CA LYS A 177 32.50 12.56 -5.49
C LYS A 177 32.76 12.64 -3.97
N GLU A 178 31.79 12.25 -3.15
CA GLU A 178 31.95 12.23 -1.69
C GLU A 178 32.99 11.19 -1.25
N VAL A 179 33.04 10.02 -1.90
CA VAL A 179 34.07 9.01 -1.63
C VAL A 179 35.46 9.57 -1.88
N ASP A 180 35.66 10.28 -3.00
CA ASP A 180 36.96 10.82 -3.40
C ASP A 180 37.36 12.05 -2.53
N GLU A 181 36.42 12.95 -2.24
CA GLU A 181 36.72 14.18 -1.48
C GLU A 181 36.90 13.92 0.01
N ASP A 182 36.13 13.02 0.60
CA ASP A 182 36.20 12.69 2.03
C ASP A 182 37.11 11.53 2.36
N GLY A 183 37.69 10.88 1.34
CA GLY A 183 38.62 9.75 1.50
C GLY A 183 37.97 8.53 2.14
N ILE A 184 36.74 8.22 1.74
CA ILE A 184 35.95 7.10 2.29
C ILE A 184 36.54 5.78 1.75
N ASP A 185 36.90 4.87 2.64
CA ASP A 185 37.30 3.50 2.29
C ASP A 185 36.07 2.62 2.14
N LEU A 186 35.76 2.22 0.91
CA LEU A 186 34.60 1.39 0.60
C LEU A 186 34.71 -0.06 1.11
N ASP A 187 35.91 -0.51 1.45
CA ASP A 187 36.16 -1.84 2.00
C ASP A 187 36.19 -1.86 3.54
N ASP A 188 36.12 -0.69 4.16
CA ASP A 188 36.06 -0.56 5.63
C ASP A 188 34.62 -0.67 6.14
N GLU A 189 34.30 -1.80 6.76
CA GLU A 189 32.96 -2.08 7.32
C GLU A 189 32.55 -1.13 8.47
N GLU A 190 33.49 -0.41 9.09
CA GLU A 190 33.16 0.62 10.08
C GLU A 190 32.71 1.93 9.43
N GLN A 191 33.17 2.21 8.21
CA GLN A 191 32.85 3.42 7.46
C GLN A 191 31.65 3.24 6.53
N VAL A 192 31.49 2.05 5.95
CA VAL A 192 30.52 1.79 4.88
C VAL A 192 29.76 0.50 5.11
N VAL A 193 28.45 0.55 4.90
CA VAL A 193 27.58 -0.61 4.77
C VAL A 193 26.90 -0.62 3.40
N TRP A 194 26.76 -1.81 2.83
CA TRP A 194 26.13 -1.99 1.52
C TRP A 194 24.66 -2.36 1.70
N ARG A 195 23.74 -1.60 1.09
CA ARG A 195 22.30 -1.79 1.24
C ARG A 195 21.55 -1.61 -0.06
N GLU A 196 20.36 -2.21 -0.16
CA GLU A 196 19.38 -1.82 -1.15
C GLU A 196 18.89 -0.38 -0.85
N TRP A 197 18.70 0.42 -1.88
CA TRP A 197 18.23 1.79 -1.76
C TRP A 197 17.23 2.13 -2.87
N SER A 198 16.25 2.97 -2.55
CA SER A 198 15.18 3.35 -3.48
C SER A 198 15.62 4.23 -4.64
N VAL A 199 16.69 5.01 -4.46
CA VAL A 199 17.31 5.86 -5.50
C VAL A 199 18.74 5.35 -5.73
N GLN A 200 19.09 5.05 -6.96
CA GLN A 200 20.35 4.38 -7.27
C GLN A 200 21.29 5.18 -8.19
N ASP A 201 20.75 5.99 -9.09
CA ASP A 201 21.48 6.51 -10.27
C ASP A 201 22.67 7.41 -9.94
N GLN A 202 22.66 8.06 -8.79
CA GLN A 202 23.72 9.01 -8.39
C GLN A 202 24.72 8.44 -7.37
N TYR A 203 24.47 7.24 -6.85
CA TYR A 203 25.25 6.66 -5.75
C TYR A 203 26.19 5.54 -6.21
N VAL A 204 27.25 5.29 -5.43
CA VAL A 204 28.19 4.21 -5.68
C VAL A 204 27.49 2.87 -5.47
N ARG A 205 27.63 1.98 -6.46
CA ARG A 205 26.99 0.68 -6.49
C ARG A 205 28.03 -0.42 -6.73
N ASN A 206 27.89 -1.54 -6.04
CA ASN A 206 28.69 -2.73 -6.28
C ASN A 206 28.11 -3.64 -7.39
N ASP A 207 28.83 -4.72 -7.72
CA ASP A 207 28.41 -5.68 -8.74
C ASP A 207 27.08 -6.41 -8.40
N SER A 208 26.74 -6.50 -7.12
CA SER A 208 25.47 -7.09 -6.65
C SER A 208 24.30 -6.10 -6.67
N GLY A 209 24.53 -4.85 -7.12
CA GLY A 209 23.50 -3.81 -7.17
C GLY A 209 23.23 -3.08 -5.86
N LEU A 210 23.95 -3.39 -4.78
CA LEU A 210 23.84 -2.70 -3.50
C LEU A 210 24.53 -1.35 -3.54
N ILE A 211 23.98 -0.39 -2.79
CA ILE A 211 24.47 0.98 -2.68
C ILE A 211 25.39 1.13 -1.48
N ALA A 212 26.55 1.78 -1.68
CA ALA A 212 27.46 2.15 -0.61
C ALA A 212 26.83 3.23 0.27
N CYS A 213 26.65 2.93 1.55
CA CYS A 213 26.10 3.86 2.52
C CYS A 213 27.14 4.17 3.61
N ARG A 214 27.48 5.45 3.76
CA ARG A 214 28.35 5.92 4.82
C ARG A 214 27.67 5.80 6.18
N THR A 215 28.34 5.19 7.14
CA THR A 215 27.88 5.08 8.52
C THR A 215 28.06 6.39 9.26
N TYR A 216 26.96 6.96 9.77
CA TYR A 216 26.96 8.16 10.60
C TYR A 216 27.01 7.82 12.08
N LYS A 217 26.35 6.73 12.46
CA LYS A 217 26.24 6.28 13.83
C LYS A 217 25.92 4.79 13.88
N THR A 218 26.44 4.11 14.90
CA THR A 218 26.10 2.72 15.19
C THR A 218 25.42 2.64 16.56
N ILE A 219 24.32 1.90 16.64
CA ILE A 219 23.58 1.66 17.88
C ILE A 219 23.24 0.18 18.02
N PRO A 220 23.07 -0.35 19.24
CA PRO A 220 22.57 -1.72 19.41
C PRO A 220 21.16 -1.84 18.79
N ALA A 221 20.96 -2.81 17.90
CA ALA A 221 19.68 -2.99 17.21
C ALA A 221 18.52 -3.22 18.20
N ARG A 222 18.73 -4.01 19.23
CA ARG A 222 17.74 -4.28 20.26
C ARG A 222 17.32 -3.02 21.03
N ARG A 223 18.28 -2.14 21.34
CA ARG A 223 17.97 -0.85 21.96
C ARG A 223 17.10 0.03 21.05
N MET A 224 17.39 0.06 19.76
CA MET A 224 16.56 0.79 18.81
C MET A 224 15.15 0.21 18.76
N TRP A 225 15.02 -1.12 18.72
CA TRP A 225 13.74 -1.80 18.77
C TRP A 225 12.93 -1.45 20.03
N ASP A 226 13.56 -1.44 21.20
CA ASP A 226 12.90 -1.06 22.44
C ASP A 226 12.37 0.38 22.41
N VAL A 227 13.11 1.31 21.80
CA VAL A 227 12.66 2.70 21.62
C VAL A 227 11.49 2.79 20.65
N ILE A 228 11.49 2.01 19.56
CA ILE A 228 10.37 1.91 18.62
C ILE A 228 9.13 1.41 19.37
N MET A 229 9.23 0.30 20.08
CA MET A 229 8.11 -0.31 20.80
C MET A 229 7.55 0.61 21.89
N SER A 230 8.41 1.26 22.67
CA SER A 230 7.99 2.23 23.69
C SER A 230 7.25 3.42 23.04
N SER A 231 7.75 3.96 21.94
CA SER A 231 7.11 5.06 21.23
C SER A 231 5.73 4.66 20.70
N THR A 232 5.65 3.51 20.04
CA THR A 232 4.41 2.97 19.51
C THR A 232 3.39 2.69 20.62
N TYR A 233 3.82 2.18 21.76
CA TYR A 233 2.96 1.93 22.89
C TYR A 233 2.39 3.24 23.49
N ASP A 234 3.23 4.25 23.68
CA ASP A 234 2.84 5.50 24.31
C ASP A 234 2.03 6.44 23.41
N PHE A 235 2.33 6.46 22.11
CA PHE A 235 1.81 7.44 21.16
C PHE A 235 1.04 6.83 19.97
N ALA A 236 0.90 5.51 19.89
CA ALA A 236 0.38 4.77 18.75
C ALA A 236 1.14 5.01 17.42
N GLU A 237 2.31 5.66 17.47
CA GLU A 237 3.20 5.97 16.34
C GLU A 237 4.68 5.95 16.79
N PRO A 238 5.61 5.59 15.88
CA PRO A 238 5.37 5.19 14.51
C PRO A 238 4.74 3.79 14.41
N GLY A 239 4.00 3.56 13.33
CA GLY A 239 3.71 2.22 12.85
C GLY A 239 4.95 1.63 12.17
N PHE A 240 4.83 0.42 11.63
CA PHE A 240 5.91 -0.18 10.85
C PHE A 240 5.39 -0.99 9.66
N VAL A 241 6.19 -1.03 8.62
CA VAL A 241 5.95 -1.81 7.40
C VAL A 241 7.14 -2.76 7.23
N LEU A 242 6.88 -4.05 7.16
CA LEU A 242 7.89 -5.07 6.85
C LEU A 242 8.20 -5.01 5.35
N ILE A 243 9.03 -4.06 4.96
CA ILE A 243 9.13 -3.61 3.58
C ILE A 243 9.67 -4.69 2.63
N ASP A 244 10.60 -5.52 3.09
CA ASP A 244 11.13 -6.62 2.28
C ASP A 244 10.05 -7.65 2.01
N ARG A 245 9.19 -7.96 2.99
CA ARG A 245 8.04 -8.86 2.83
C ARG A 245 6.98 -8.30 1.88
N VAL A 246 6.74 -6.99 1.95
CA VAL A 246 5.83 -6.31 1.01
C VAL A 246 6.33 -6.46 -0.43
N ASN A 247 7.60 -6.19 -0.69
CA ASN A 247 8.17 -6.32 -2.03
C ASN A 247 8.27 -7.78 -2.50
N GLU A 248 8.60 -8.72 -1.60
CA GLU A 248 8.64 -10.15 -1.90
C GLU A 248 7.27 -10.69 -2.35
N LEU A 249 6.19 -10.25 -1.69
CA LEU A 249 4.82 -10.71 -1.95
C LEU A 249 4.08 -9.86 -3.00
N ASN A 250 4.69 -8.79 -3.50
CA ASN A 250 4.08 -7.93 -4.50
C ASN A 250 3.82 -8.69 -5.81
N ASN A 251 2.60 -8.63 -6.31
CA ASN A 251 2.24 -9.27 -7.58
C ASN A 251 3.01 -8.71 -8.78
N ASN A 252 3.41 -7.42 -8.74
CA ASN A 252 4.23 -6.76 -9.74
C ASN A 252 5.72 -6.72 -9.35
N TRP A 253 6.21 -7.78 -8.74
CA TRP A 253 7.54 -7.94 -8.15
C TRP A 253 8.70 -7.60 -9.10
N TRP A 254 8.52 -7.76 -10.42
CA TRP A 254 9.57 -7.56 -11.44
C TRP A 254 9.77 -6.11 -11.87
N CYS A 255 8.81 -5.21 -11.57
CA CYS A 255 8.81 -3.84 -12.09
C CYS A 255 8.46 -2.77 -11.05
N GLU A 256 8.27 -3.14 -9.81
CA GLU A 256 7.95 -2.22 -8.73
C GLU A 256 8.91 -2.37 -7.55
N ASN A 257 9.23 -1.24 -6.94
CA ASN A 257 9.87 -1.17 -5.63
C ASN A 257 8.96 -0.33 -4.72
N ILE A 258 8.30 -0.99 -3.78
CA ILE A 258 7.37 -0.32 -2.85
C ILE A 258 8.17 0.21 -1.67
N ARG A 259 8.00 1.51 -1.37
CA ARG A 259 8.67 2.20 -0.27
C ARG A 259 7.73 3.05 0.58
N ALA A 260 6.44 3.12 0.22
CA ALA A 260 5.45 3.88 0.94
C ALA A 260 4.08 3.21 0.90
N THR A 261 3.19 3.67 1.76
CA THR A 261 1.80 3.27 1.80
C THR A 261 0.89 4.48 1.73
N ASN A 262 -0.41 4.26 1.50
CA ASN A 262 -1.43 5.27 1.73
C ASN A 262 -1.51 5.68 3.21
N PRO A 263 -2.25 6.75 3.58
CA PRO A 263 -2.28 7.25 4.96
C PRO A 263 -2.69 6.25 6.04
N CYS A 264 -3.55 5.29 5.72
CA CYS A 264 -4.00 4.27 6.70
C CYS A 264 -3.15 3.01 6.71
N GLY A 265 -2.22 2.85 5.76
CA GLY A 265 -1.26 1.74 5.73
C GLY A 265 -1.73 0.45 5.07
N GLU A 266 -3.01 0.36 4.64
CA GLU A 266 -3.57 -0.85 4.03
C GLU A 266 -3.18 -1.05 2.57
N GLN A 267 -2.61 -0.02 1.92
CA GLN A 267 -2.21 -0.03 0.50
C GLN A 267 -0.74 0.32 0.33
N PRO A 268 0.18 -0.65 0.42
CA PRO A 268 1.53 -0.47 -0.09
C PRO A 268 1.51 -0.27 -1.61
N LEU A 269 2.05 0.84 -2.07
CA LEU A 269 1.95 1.27 -3.46
C LEU A 269 3.31 1.74 -3.98
N PRO A 270 3.60 1.55 -5.28
CA PRO A 270 4.76 2.15 -5.94
C PRO A 270 4.56 3.65 -6.15
N ALA A 271 5.60 4.32 -6.64
CA ALA A 271 5.54 5.73 -7.03
C ALA A 271 4.34 6.00 -7.96
N TYR A 272 3.57 7.05 -7.66
CA TYR A 272 2.32 7.42 -8.33
C TYR A 272 1.22 6.36 -8.27
N GLY A 273 1.41 5.32 -7.49
CA GLY A 273 0.41 4.28 -7.29
C GLY A 273 -0.87 4.83 -6.68
N ALA A 274 -1.98 4.27 -7.11
CA ALA A 274 -3.30 4.59 -6.62
C ALA A 274 -4.16 3.32 -6.57
N CYS A 275 -5.11 3.31 -5.67
CA CYS A 275 -6.05 2.21 -5.51
C CYS A 275 -7.44 2.75 -5.18
N LEU A 276 -8.44 2.09 -5.70
CA LEU A 276 -9.84 2.34 -5.36
C LEU A 276 -10.32 1.29 -4.37
N LEU A 277 -11.16 1.72 -3.44
CA LEU A 277 -11.59 0.89 -2.33
C LEU A 277 -13.09 0.57 -2.39
N GLY A 278 -13.42 -0.60 -1.89
CA GLY A 278 -14.77 -1.02 -1.63
C GLY A 278 -14.77 -2.18 -0.63
N SER A 279 -15.85 -2.33 0.13
CA SER A 279 -15.94 -3.40 1.14
C SER A 279 -17.28 -4.08 1.10
N VAL A 280 -17.28 -5.40 1.31
CA VAL A 280 -18.47 -6.20 1.40
C VAL A 280 -18.91 -6.30 2.86
N ASN A 281 -20.14 -5.97 3.15
CA ASN A 281 -20.72 -6.11 4.49
C ASN A 281 -21.08 -7.57 4.75
N LEU A 282 -20.25 -8.28 5.50
CA LEU A 282 -20.42 -9.70 5.76
C LEU A 282 -21.72 -10.05 6.50
N THR A 283 -22.26 -9.14 7.30
CA THR A 283 -23.50 -9.39 8.06
C THR A 283 -24.70 -9.66 7.16
N LYS A 284 -24.66 -9.22 5.90
CA LYS A 284 -25.76 -9.42 4.93
C LYS A 284 -25.93 -10.86 4.47
N PHE A 285 -24.92 -11.71 4.69
CA PHE A 285 -24.93 -13.10 4.24
C PHE A 285 -25.20 -14.09 5.37
N VAL A 286 -25.53 -13.62 6.57
CA VAL A 286 -25.90 -14.51 7.67
C VAL A 286 -27.38 -14.84 7.59
N ILE A 287 -27.67 -16.11 7.45
CA ILE A 287 -29.04 -16.67 7.43
C ILE A 287 -29.37 -17.17 8.83
N THR A 288 -30.59 -16.92 9.27
CA THR A 288 -31.15 -17.29 10.60
C THR A 288 -30.18 -16.94 11.78
N PRO A 289 -29.80 -15.65 11.90
CA PRO A 289 -28.84 -15.23 12.93
C PRO A 289 -29.30 -15.55 14.34
N PHE A 290 -28.36 -15.75 15.27
CA PHE A 290 -28.59 -16.05 16.69
C PHE A 290 -29.34 -17.37 16.96
N THR A 291 -29.37 -18.29 16.00
CA THR A 291 -29.98 -19.62 16.15
C THR A 291 -29.01 -20.73 15.90
N ASP A 292 -29.35 -21.96 16.31
CA ASP A 292 -28.53 -23.14 16.02
C ASP A 292 -28.43 -23.46 14.51
N LYS A 293 -29.23 -22.80 13.70
CA LYS A 293 -29.26 -22.94 12.23
C LYS A 293 -28.52 -21.78 11.54
N ALA A 294 -27.89 -20.89 12.30
CA ALA A 294 -27.16 -19.78 11.74
C ALA A 294 -26.04 -20.28 10.81
N HIS A 295 -26.01 -19.77 9.61
CA HIS A 295 -24.99 -20.11 8.63
C HIS A 295 -24.73 -18.95 7.67
N PHE A 296 -23.60 -19.00 6.96
CA PHE A 296 -23.20 -17.98 6.00
C PHE A 296 -23.56 -18.40 4.58
N ASP A 297 -24.20 -17.53 3.83
CA ASP A 297 -24.57 -17.76 2.42
C ASP A 297 -23.37 -17.48 1.50
N TRP A 298 -22.57 -18.52 1.29
CA TRP A 298 -21.38 -18.48 0.47
C TRP A 298 -21.66 -18.22 -1.02
N GLU A 299 -22.81 -18.69 -1.51
CA GLU A 299 -23.16 -18.55 -2.92
C GLU A 299 -23.49 -17.08 -3.25
N GLU A 300 -24.36 -16.46 -2.45
CA GLU A 300 -24.69 -15.04 -2.61
C GLU A 300 -23.46 -14.15 -2.39
N TYR A 301 -22.59 -14.50 -1.41
CA TYR A 301 -21.35 -13.77 -1.16
C TYR A 301 -20.43 -13.77 -2.37
N ARG A 302 -20.17 -14.93 -2.99
CA ARG A 302 -19.36 -15.05 -4.20
C ARG A 302 -19.91 -14.21 -5.34
N GLU A 303 -21.23 -14.25 -5.57
CA GLU A 303 -21.84 -13.50 -6.65
C GLU A 303 -21.76 -11.99 -6.42
N VAL A 304 -21.98 -11.52 -5.19
CA VAL A 304 -21.77 -10.10 -4.84
C VAL A 304 -20.33 -9.67 -5.09
N VAL A 305 -19.35 -10.46 -4.69
CA VAL A 305 -17.94 -10.17 -4.95
C VAL A 305 -17.66 -10.08 -6.45
N ARG A 306 -18.17 -10.99 -7.27
CA ARG A 306 -17.98 -10.98 -8.74
C ARG A 306 -18.54 -9.71 -9.37
N VAL A 307 -19.77 -9.36 -9.06
CA VAL A 307 -20.45 -8.16 -9.60
C VAL A 307 -19.74 -6.89 -9.11
N PHE A 308 -19.36 -6.85 -7.85
CA PHE A 308 -18.67 -5.70 -7.26
C PHE A 308 -17.27 -5.51 -7.83
N THR A 309 -16.57 -6.58 -8.14
CA THR A 309 -15.26 -6.52 -8.84
C THR A 309 -15.39 -5.82 -10.20
N ARG A 310 -16.42 -6.14 -10.97
CA ARG A 310 -16.71 -5.43 -12.23
C ARG A 310 -17.04 -3.95 -12.00
N MET A 311 -17.80 -3.62 -10.97
CA MET A 311 -18.09 -2.22 -10.61
C MET A 311 -16.80 -1.44 -10.32
N LEU A 312 -15.90 -2.01 -9.52
CA LEU A 312 -14.63 -1.37 -9.19
C LEU A 312 -13.73 -1.22 -10.43
N ASP A 313 -13.74 -2.17 -11.36
CA ASP A 313 -13.01 -2.01 -12.62
C ASP A 313 -13.53 -0.83 -13.45
N ASN A 314 -14.84 -0.61 -13.47
CA ASN A 314 -15.42 0.57 -14.11
C ASN A 314 -15.00 1.89 -13.43
N VAL A 315 -14.82 1.88 -12.11
CA VAL A 315 -14.37 3.07 -11.36
C VAL A 315 -12.95 3.48 -11.74
N VAL A 316 -12.10 2.55 -12.18
CA VAL A 316 -10.76 2.87 -12.71
C VAL A 316 -10.83 3.88 -13.86
N GLU A 317 -11.82 3.76 -14.73
CA GLU A 317 -11.99 4.67 -15.89
C GLU A 317 -12.40 6.10 -15.50
N ILE A 318 -13.08 6.25 -14.37
CA ILE A 318 -13.58 7.56 -13.88
C ILE A 318 -12.77 8.08 -12.68
N ASN A 319 -11.51 7.70 -12.58
CA ASN A 319 -10.67 7.94 -11.40
C ASN A 319 -10.53 9.43 -11.00
N GLY A 320 -10.51 10.34 -11.96
CA GLY A 320 -10.41 11.78 -11.70
C GLY A 320 -9.11 12.23 -11.00
N LEU A 321 -8.04 11.45 -11.09
CA LEU A 321 -6.75 11.80 -10.52
C LEU A 321 -6.15 13.02 -11.21
N PRO A 322 -5.55 13.97 -10.46
CA PRO A 322 -5.12 15.24 -11.01
C PRO A 322 -3.83 15.15 -11.86
N LEU A 323 -2.92 14.22 -11.53
CA LEU A 323 -1.62 14.11 -12.19
C LEU A 323 -1.66 13.10 -13.33
N THR A 324 -0.99 13.41 -14.42
CA THR A 324 -0.87 12.50 -15.59
C THR A 324 -0.20 11.18 -15.18
N ALA A 325 0.90 11.24 -14.43
CA ALA A 325 1.60 10.06 -13.94
C ALA A 325 0.70 9.14 -13.09
N GLN A 326 -0.17 9.69 -12.26
CA GLN A 326 -1.15 8.90 -11.48
C GLN A 326 -2.18 8.22 -12.40
N ARG A 327 -2.69 8.94 -13.41
CA ARG A 327 -3.66 8.37 -14.36
C ARG A 327 -3.05 7.26 -15.20
N GLU A 328 -1.83 7.44 -15.68
CA GLU A 328 -1.10 6.43 -16.45
C GLU A 328 -0.85 5.18 -15.60
N GLU A 329 -0.40 5.36 -14.36
CA GLU A 329 -0.12 4.26 -13.43
C GLU A 329 -1.38 3.44 -13.12
N ILE A 330 -2.49 4.08 -12.75
CA ILE A 330 -3.71 3.35 -12.42
C ILE A 330 -4.33 2.65 -13.64
N LEU A 331 -4.28 3.25 -14.82
CA LEU A 331 -4.79 2.64 -16.05
C LEU A 331 -3.93 1.47 -16.53
N ARG A 332 -2.60 1.56 -16.34
CA ARG A 332 -1.67 0.51 -16.74
C ARG A 332 -1.78 -0.75 -15.89
N LYS A 333 -2.01 -0.61 -14.57
CA LYS A 333 -2.01 -1.72 -13.61
C LYS A 333 -3.39 -2.08 -13.08
N ARG A 334 -4.33 -1.15 -13.07
CA ARG A 334 -5.74 -1.33 -12.72
C ARG A 334 -5.95 -1.95 -11.33
N ARG A 335 -5.17 -1.53 -10.33
CA ARG A 335 -5.27 -2.03 -8.95
C ARG A 335 -6.66 -1.81 -8.37
N HIS A 336 -7.22 -2.86 -7.77
CA HIS A 336 -8.40 -2.80 -6.91
C HIS A 336 -8.02 -2.97 -5.45
N GLY A 337 -8.87 -2.47 -4.56
CA GLY A 337 -8.77 -2.63 -3.12
C GLY A 337 -10.11 -3.05 -2.52
N MET A 338 -10.62 -4.22 -2.90
CA MET A 338 -11.82 -4.80 -2.31
C MET A 338 -11.48 -5.49 -0.99
N GLY A 339 -12.28 -5.23 0.03
CA GLY A 339 -12.19 -5.89 1.31
C GLY A 339 -13.56 -6.27 1.84
N PHE A 340 -13.64 -6.47 3.13
CA PHE A 340 -14.88 -6.74 3.85
C PHE A 340 -14.93 -5.98 5.17
N LEU A 341 -16.13 -5.82 5.70
CA LEU A 341 -16.38 -5.15 6.97
C LEU A 341 -17.41 -5.93 7.79
N GLY A 342 -17.54 -5.58 9.06
CA GLY A 342 -18.48 -6.23 9.95
C GLY A 342 -18.10 -7.65 10.36
N LEU A 343 -16.81 -8.01 10.33
CA LEU A 343 -16.36 -9.37 10.67
C LEU A 343 -16.75 -9.76 12.10
N GLY A 344 -16.44 -8.93 13.09
CA GLY A 344 -16.80 -9.22 14.49
C GLY A 344 -18.30 -9.36 14.68
N SER A 345 -19.10 -8.50 14.04
CA SER A 345 -20.57 -8.58 14.05
C SER A 345 -21.07 -9.88 13.41
N THR A 346 -20.48 -10.27 12.28
CA THR A 346 -20.84 -11.52 11.57
C THR A 346 -20.56 -12.75 12.43
N LEU A 347 -19.41 -12.79 13.09
CA LEU A 347 -19.07 -13.88 14.02
C LEU A 347 -20.08 -13.97 15.16
N THR A 348 -20.50 -12.82 15.70
CA THR A 348 -21.53 -12.76 16.75
C THR A 348 -22.88 -13.32 16.24
N LEU A 349 -23.31 -12.93 15.03
CA LEU A 349 -24.54 -13.42 14.39
C LEU A 349 -24.52 -14.94 14.16
N LEU A 350 -23.33 -15.49 13.88
CA LEU A 350 -23.11 -16.93 13.67
C LEU A 350 -22.90 -17.71 14.99
N GLY A 351 -22.79 -17.03 16.14
CA GLY A 351 -22.48 -17.66 17.41
C GLY A 351 -21.02 -18.10 17.56
N ILE A 352 -20.11 -17.57 16.74
CA ILE A 352 -18.68 -17.91 16.74
C ILE A 352 -17.92 -16.91 17.61
N ARG A 353 -17.11 -17.42 18.54
CA ARG A 353 -16.28 -16.58 19.41
C ARG A 353 -15.12 -15.97 18.63
N TYR A 354 -14.98 -14.64 18.63
CA TYR A 354 -13.85 -13.94 18.05
C TYR A 354 -12.52 -14.42 18.68
N GLY A 355 -11.53 -14.71 17.84
CA GLY A 355 -10.21 -15.22 18.28
C GLY A 355 -10.17 -16.75 18.53
N SER A 356 -11.27 -17.47 18.33
CA SER A 356 -11.28 -18.93 18.37
C SER A 356 -10.70 -19.54 17.07
N PRO A 357 -10.22 -20.80 17.09
CA PRO A 357 -9.82 -21.48 15.85
C PRO A 357 -10.90 -21.51 14.78
N GLU A 358 -12.16 -21.60 15.18
CA GLU A 358 -13.31 -21.57 14.27
C GLU A 358 -13.44 -20.20 13.59
N SER A 359 -13.25 -19.10 14.34
CA SER A 359 -13.29 -17.76 13.78
C SER A 359 -12.13 -17.49 12.80
N VAL A 360 -10.96 -18.04 13.08
CA VAL A 360 -9.79 -17.97 12.17
C VAL A 360 -10.11 -18.71 10.87
N LYS A 361 -10.65 -19.93 10.98
CA LYS A 361 -11.04 -20.72 9.80
C LYS A 361 -12.13 -20.03 8.98
N PHE A 362 -13.15 -19.47 9.61
CA PHE A 362 -14.20 -18.70 8.92
C PHE A 362 -13.61 -17.51 8.18
N THR A 363 -12.71 -16.75 8.81
CA THR A 363 -12.06 -15.58 8.22
C THR A 363 -11.18 -15.97 7.03
N GLU A 364 -10.46 -17.09 7.14
CA GLU A 364 -9.68 -17.67 6.04
C GLU A 364 -10.59 -18.01 4.85
N ASP A 365 -11.74 -18.64 5.09
CA ASP A 365 -12.70 -18.98 4.05
C ASP A 365 -13.29 -17.72 3.38
N VAL A 366 -13.64 -16.69 4.16
CA VAL A 366 -14.09 -15.40 3.62
C VAL A 366 -13.03 -14.77 2.71
N ALA A 367 -11.79 -14.74 3.15
CA ALA A 367 -10.68 -14.16 2.37
C ALA A 367 -10.40 -14.97 1.10
N ARG A 368 -10.43 -16.30 1.19
CA ARG A 368 -10.24 -17.21 0.05
C ARG A 368 -11.32 -17.03 -1.00
N GLU A 369 -12.59 -17.03 -0.60
CA GLU A 369 -13.71 -16.88 -1.53
C GLU A 369 -13.73 -15.49 -2.19
N LEU A 370 -13.36 -14.44 -1.46
CA LEU A 370 -13.15 -13.10 -2.03
C LEU A 370 -12.07 -13.11 -3.10
N ALA A 371 -10.94 -13.74 -2.83
CA ALA A 371 -9.82 -13.82 -3.78
C ALA A 371 -10.23 -14.62 -5.04
N LEU A 372 -10.76 -15.82 -4.88
CA LEU A 372 -11.13 -16.68 -6.01
C LEU A 372 -12.22 -16.03 -6.89
N SER A 373 -13.28 -15.53 -6.28
CA SER A 373 -14.36 -14.86 -7.02
C SER A 373 -13.88 -13.60 -7.73
N GLY A 374 -12.97 -12.85 -7.12
CA GLY A 374 -12.35 -11.67 -7.72
C GLY A 374 -11.47 -12.02 -8.92
N TRP A 375 -10.61 -13.01 -8.80
CA TRP A 375 -9.73 -13.43 -9.92
C TRP A 375 -10.51 -14.09 -11.05
N GLU A 376 -11.57 -14.83 -10.77
CA GLU A 376 -12.47 -15.34 -11.81
C GLU A 376 -13.11 -14.22 -12.62
N MET A 377 -13.62 -13.17 -11.94
CA MET A 377 -14.14 -11.99 -12.62
C MET A 377 -13.03 -11.20 -13.33
N GLY A 378 -11.81 -11.17 -12.79
CA GLY A 378 -10.65 -10.58 -13.45
C GLY A 378 -10.30 -11.26 -14.76
N LEU A 379 -10.41 -12.56 -14.83
CA LEU A 379 -10.25 -13.35 -16.06
C LEU A 379 -11.37 -13.04 -17.07
N GLU A 380 -12.62 -13.04 -16.62
CA GLU A 380 -13.78 -12.72 -17.45
C GLU A 380 -13.68 -11.30 -18.04
N LEU A 381 -13.34 -10.33 -17.22
CA LEU A 381 -13.13 -8.94 -17.68
C LEU A 381 -11.96 -8.81 -18.65
N ALA A 382 -10.89 -9.58 -18.47
CA ALA A 382 -9.78 -9.61 -19.42
C ALA A 382 -10.19 -10.15 -20.78
N ARG A 383 -11.08 -11.14 -20.83
CA ARG A 383 -11.66 -11.67 -22.08
C ARG A 383 -12.57 -10.65 -22.77
N GLU A 384 -13.33 -9.89 -22.01
CA GLU A 384 -14.26 -8.89 -22.56
C GLU A 384 -13.57 -7.57 -22.97
N LYS A 385 -12.59 -7.11 -22.21
CA LYS A 385 -12.02 -5.74 -22.30
C LYS A 385 -10.52 -5.71 -22.51
N GLY A 386 -9.86 -6.85 -22.54
CA GLY A 386 -8.42 -7.00 -22.51
C GLY A 386 -7.84 -7.04 -21.09
N PRO A 387 -6.65 -7.62 -20.91
CA PRO A 387 -5.95 -7.64 -19.63
C PRO A 387 -5.49 -6.24 -19.23
N ALA A 388 -5.04 -6.07 -17.97
CA ALA A 388 -4.32 -4.86 -17.57
C ALA A 388 -3.13 -4.65 -18.53
N PRO A 389 -2.89 -3.43 -19.04
CA PRO A 389 -1.85 -3.19 -20.04
C PRO A 389 -0.48 -3.77 -19.70
N ILE A 390 -0.04 -3.65 -18.44
CA ILE A 390 1.24 -4.19 -17.98
C ILE A 390 1.36 -5.72 -18.15
N LEU A 391 0.25 -6.42 -18.11
CA LEU A 391 0.22 -7.88 -18.27
C LEU A 391 0.31 -8.32 -19.74
N ALA A 392 -0.01 -7.41 -20.66
CA ALA A 392 0.16 -7.60 -22.10
C ALA A 392 1.56 -7.17 -22.60
N GLU A 393 2.28 -6.36 -21.83
CA GLU A 393 3.65 -5.96 -22.12
C GLU A 393 4.62 -7.14 -22.00
N SER A 394 5.74 -7.06 -22.71
CA SER A 394 6.84 -8.02 -22.61
C SER A 394 8.05 -7.37 -21.96
N PHE A 395 8.69 -8.13 -21.08
CA PHE A 395 9.85 -7.70 -20.29
C PHE A 395 11.07 -8.53 -20.65
N LYS A 396 12.25 -7.93 -20.58
CA LYS A 396 13.50 -8.67 -20.67
C LYS A 396 13.80 -9.34 -19.33
N VAL A 397 14.06 -10.63 -19.37
CA VAL A 397 14.51 -11.37 -18.20
C VAL A 397 15.88 -10.84 -17.79
N THR A 398 16.01 -10.45 -16.52
CA THR A 398 17.24 -9.95 -15.92
C THR A 398 17.84 -10.96 -14.96
N GLU A 399 19.10 -10.79 -14.61
CA GLU A 399 19.77 -11.59 -13.59
C GLU A 399 19.06 -11.43 -12.22
N ASP A 400 18.64 -10.23 -11.86
CA ASP A 400 17.87 -9.94 -10.65
C ASP A 400 16.54 -10.72 -10.60
N MET A 401 15.83 -10.82 -11.72
CA MET A 401 14.61 -11.65 -11.79
C MET A 401 14.89 -13.12 -11.50
N LEU A 402 15.95 -13.68 -12.06
CA LEU A 402 16.32 -15.09 -11.83
C LEU A 402 16.76 -15.34 -10.39
N LEU A 403 17.47 -14.40 -9.78
CA LEU A 403 17.85 -14.45 -8.37
C LEU A 403 16.63 -14.41 -7.45
N LYS A 404 15.68 -13.52 -7.73
CA LYS A 404 14.42 -13.38 -6.97
C LYS A 404 13.47 -14.56 -7.17
N ARG A 405 13.50 -15.17 -8.34
CA ARG A 405 12.59 -16.27 -8.73
C ARG A 405 13.37 -17.39 -9.44
N PRO A 406 14.11 -18.23 -8.67
CA PRO A 406 14.93 -19.32 -9.27
C PRO A 406 14.12 -20.32 -10.10
N ALA A 407 12.81 -20.46 -9.83
CA ALA A 407 11.91 -21.29 -10.63
C ALA A 407 11.88 -20.89 -12.11
N MET A 408 12.11 -19.63 -12.44
CA MET A 408 12.19 -19.16 -13.83
C MET A 408 13.33 -19.87 -14.58
N GLU A 409 14.49 -20.03 -13.95
CA GLU A 409 15.64 -20.71 -14.56
C GLU A 409 15.38 -22.20 -14.76
N VAL A 410 14.70 -22.85 -13.80
CA VAL A 410 14.25 -24.25 -13.89
C VAL A 410 13.29 -24.43 -15.05
N ASP A 411 12.39 -23.48 -15.27
CA ASP A 411 11.43 -23.47 -16.38
C ASP A 411 12.07 -23.10 -17.74
N GLY A 412 13.36 -22.83 -17.77
CA GLY A 412 14.12 -22.60 -19.01
C GLY A 412 14.33 -21.14 -19.40
N TRP A 413 13.88 -20.18 -18.60
CA TRP A 413 14.10 -18.77 -18.87
C TRP A 413 15.57 -18.39 -18.64
N ARG A 414 16.12 -17.51 -19.51
CA ARG A 414 17.50 -17.05 -19.45
C ARG A 414 17.54 -15.52 -19.55
N VAL A 415 18.61 -14.93 -19.03
CA VAL A 415 18.85 -13.48 -19.15
C VAL A 415 18.77 -13.06 -20.61
N GLY A 416 18.00 -12.00 -20.88
CA GLY A 416 17.76 -11.47 -22.22
C GLY A 416 16.53 -12.02 -22.94
N ASP A 417 15.94 -13.10 -22.45
CA ASP A 417 14.67 -13.61 -23.02
C ASP A 417 13.56 -12.58 -22.86
N SER A 418 12.56 -12.67 -23.72
CA SER A 418 11.37 -11.82 -23.66
C SER A 418 10.22 -12.59 -23.02
N ILE A 419 9.74 -12.14 -21.87
CA ILE A 419 8.66 -12.79 -21.11
C ILE A 419 7.46 -11.85 -20.99
N PRO A 420 6.23 -12.31 -21.28
CA PRO A 420 5.02 -11.51 -21.06
C PRO A 420 4.75 -11.24 -19.58
N GLY A 421 4.28 -10.03 -19.25
CA GLY A 421 3.94 -9.64 -17.88
C GLY A 421 2.91 -10.56 -17.23
N ARG A 422 1.93 -11.08 -17.98
CA ARG A 422 0.95 -12.05 -17.46
C ARG A 422 1.57 -13.35 -16.94
N ILE A 423 2.69 -13.79 -17.50
CA ILE A 423 3.41 -14.98 -17.02
C ILE A 423 4.19 -14.66 -15.75
N LEU A 424 4.90 -13.53 -15.71
CA LEU A 424 5.58 -13.05 -14.51
C LEU A 424 4.60 -12.90 -13.34
N HIS A 425 3.42 -12.38 -13.61
CA HIS A 425 2.34 -12.18 -12.63
C HIS A 425 1.73 -13.50 -12.16
N ALA A 426 1.25 -14.35 -13.08
CA ALA A 426 0.48 -15.55 -12.73
C ALA A 426 1.35 -16.72 -12.23
N ARG A 427 2.55 -16.90 -12.78
CA ARG A 427 3.39 -18.08 -12.46
C ARG A 427 4.48 -17.78 -11.42
N TYR A 428 4.98 -16.53 -11.35
CA TYR A 428 6.14 -16.20 -10.54
C TYR A 428 5.87 -15.23 -9.40
N SER A 429 4.64 -14.76 -9.21
CA SER A 429 4.23 -14.07 -8.01
C SER A 429 3.99 -15.08 -6.87
N HIS A 430 4.55 -14.83 -5.70
CA HIS A 430 4.35 -15.69 -4.53
C HIS A 430 2.88 -15.76 -4.09
N TYR A 431 2.14 -14.65 -4.23
CA TYR A 431 0.71 -14.64 -3.95
C TYR A 431 -0.07 -15.53 -4.92
N MET A 432 0.19 -15.42 -6.23
CA MET A 432 -0.50 -16.24 -7.23
C MET A 432 -0.14 -17.74 -7.12
N ASN A 433 1.05 -18.07 -6.63
CA ASN A 433 1.41 -19.45 -6.32
C ASN A 433 0.51 -20.04 -5.22
N LYS A 434 0.18 -19.23 -4.19
CA LYS A 434 -0.81 -19.65 -3.16
C LYS A 434 -2.22 -19.81 -3.73
N VAL A 435 -2.62 -18.94 -4.65
CA VAL A 435 -3.90 -19.11 -5.37
C VAL A 435 -3.89 -20.41 -6.19
N ALA A 436 -2.77 -20.76 -6.82
CA ALA A 436 -2.61 -21.99 -7.59
C ALA A 436 -2.73 -23.27 -6.75
N GLU A 437 -2.40 -23.22 -5.45
CA GLU A 437 -2.58 -24.38 -4.55
C GLU A 437 -4.06 -24.79 -4.42
N VAL A 438 -4.98 -23.84 -4.52
CA VAL A 438 -6.43 -24.08 -4.39
C VAL A 438 -7.20 -23.99 -5.71
N ALA A 439 -6.69 -23.29 -6.70
CA ALA A 439 -7.32 -23.06 -8.00
C ALA A 439 -6.30 -23.09 -9.15
N PRO A 440 -5.61 -24.22 -9.39
CA PRO A 440 -4.53 -24.31 -10.39
C PRO A 440 -5.02 -24.00 -11.81
N ASP A 441 -6.22 -24.44 -12.18
CA ASP A 441 -6.81 -24.19 -13.51
C ASP A 441 -7.09 -22.72 -13.76
N LEU A 442 -7.51 -21.97 -12.72
CA LEU A 442 -7.73 -20.54 -12.81
C LEU A 442 -6.41 -19.81 -13.07
N VAL A 443 -5.37 -20.12 -12.31
CA VAL A 443 -4.05 -19.50 -12.46
C VAL A 443 -3.44 -19.82 -13.83
N GLU A 444 -3.60 -21.03 -14.34
CA GLU A 444 -3.14 -21.40 -15.69
C GLU A 444 -3.85 -20.58 -16.78
N LYS A 445 -5.16 -20.34 -16.63
CA LYS A 445 -5.91 -19.44 -17.54
C LYS A 445 -5.43 -17.99 -17.42
N LEU A 446 -5.16 -17.50 -16.22
CA LEU A 446 -4.59 -16.17 -16.00
C LEU A 446 -3.19 -16.02 -16.62
N ALA A 447 -2.38 -17.06 -16.59
CA ALA A 447 -1.08 -17.06 -17.27
C ALA A 447 -1.20 -16.97 -18.80
N LYS A 448 -2.23 -17.60 -19.38
CA LYS A 448 -2.50 -17.57 -20.83
C LYS A 448 -3.13 -16.28 -21.32
N GLU A 449 -4.10 -15.76 -20.58
CA GLU A 449 -4.99 -14.68 -21.03
C GLU A 449 -4.75 -13.36 -20.29
N GLY A 450 -4.11 -13.40 -19.11
CA GLY A 450 -3.95 -12.26 -18.21
C GLY A 450 -5.20 -11.98 -17.38
N ALA A 451 -5.05 -11.12 -16.37
CA ALA A 451 -6.14 -10.59 -15.56
C ALA A 451 -6.44 -9.13 -15.94
N ARG A 452 -7.65 -8.66 -15.67
CA ARG A 452 -8.04 -7.25 -15.90
C ARG A 452 -7.32 -6.28 -14.95
N PHE A 453 -6.81 -6.76 -13.83
CA PHE A 453 -6.12 -5.99 -12.79
C PHE A 453 -4.96 -6.80 -12.19
N THR A 454 -3.98 -6.14 -11.61
CA THR A 454 -2.81 -6.81 -11.03
C THR A 454 -2.97 -7.12 -9.54
N HIS A 455 -3.83 -6.39 -8.83
CA HIS A 455 -4.16 -6.56 -7.42
C HIS A 455 -5.67 -6.44 -7.24
N HIS A 456 -6.24 -7.19 -6.30
CA HIS A 456 -7.69 -7.25 -6.12
C HIS A 456 -8.14 -6.77 -4.74
N SER A 457 -7.46 -7.18 -3.67
CA SER A 457 -7.99 -7.04 -2.31
C SER A 457 -7.17 -6.11 -1.41
N SER A 458 -7.87 -5.50 -0.46
CA SER A 458 -7.30 -4.71 0.63
C SER A 458 -8.25 -4.67 1.81
N ILE A 459 -7.72 -4.75 3.02
CA ILE A 459 -8.51 -4.61 4.24
C ILE A 459 -8.40 -3.17 4.74
N ALA A 460 -9.32 -2.33 4.30
CA ALA A 460 -9.40 -0.92 4.68
C ALA A 460 -10.03 -0.75 6.08
N PRO A 461 -9.80 0.40 6.76
CA PRO A 461 -10.41 0.68 8.07
C PRO A 461 -11.94 0.79 8.05
N THR A 462 -12.54 1.12 6.91
CA THR A 462 -14.01 1.16 6.66
C THR A 462 -14.84 2.05 7.61
N GLY A 463 -14.20 2.92 8.39
CA GLY A 463 -14.87 3.72 9.42
C GLY A 463 -16.08 4.51 8.93
N THR A 464 -15.95 5.26 7.83
CA THR A 464 -17.04 6.07 7.29
C THR A 464 -18.19 5.23 6.75
N ILE A 465 -17.90 4.24 5.92
CA ILE A 465 -18.94 3.43 5.26
C ILE A 465 -19.67 2.48 6.23
N SER A 466 -18.96 1.97 7.23
CA SER A 466 -19.58 1.12 8.25
C SER A 466 -20.55 1.90 9.14
N LEU A 467 -20.19 3.11 9.54
CA LEU A 467 -21.06 3.95 10.38
C LEU A 467 -22.26 4.52 9.62
N SER A 468 -22.06 4.92 8.36
CA SER A 468 -23.12 5.58 7.58
C SER A 468 -24.06 4.62 6.87
N LEU A 469 -23.61 3.43 6.49
CA LEU A 469 -24.36 2.53 5.62
C LEU A 469 -24.58 1.13 6.20
N ALA A 470 -23.67 0.65 7.03
CA ALA A 470 -23.75 -0.70 7.58
C ALA A 470 -24.24 -0.71 9.04
N ASN A 471 -23.89 0.30 9.83
CA ASN A 471 -24.22 0.43 11.25
C ASN A 471 -23.91 -0.84 12.05
N ASN A 472 -22.73 -1.43 11.83
CA ASN A 472 -22.29 -2.63 12.52
C ASN A 472 -21.56 -2.28 13.82
N ALA A 473 -21.64 -3.16 14.82
CA ALA A 473 -20.86 -3.06 16.06
C ALA A 473 -19.35 -3.23 15.83
N SER A 474 -18.96 -4.03 14.82
CA SER A 474 -17.62 -4.12 14.29
C SER A 474 -17.56 -3.34 12.98
N ASN A 475 -16.71 -2.33 12.89
CA ASN A 475 -16.61 -1.50 11.68
C ASN A 475 -15.95 -2.24 10.53
N GLY A 476 -14.78 -2.86 10.79
CA GLY A 476 -13.98 -3.58 9.82
C GLY A 476 -13.81 -5.05 10.22
N ILE A 477 -12.62 -5.38 10.68
CA ILE A 477 -12.26 -6.75 11.10
C ILE A 477 -12.04 -6.88 12.61
N GLU A 478 -12.15 -5.78 13.35
CA GLU A 478 -11.96 -5.77 14.81
C GLU A 478 -13.13 -6.43 15.56
N PRO A 479 -12.91 -6.91 16.79
CA PRO A 479 -14.00 -7.31 17.68
C PRO A 479 -14.84 -6.11 18.12
N SER A 480 -16.07 -6.33 18.55
CA SER A 480 -16.87 -5.29 19.19
C SER A 480 -16.24 -4.86 20.51
N PHE A 481 -15.98 -3.56 20.70
CA PHE A 481 -15.38 -3.02 21.92
C PHE A 481 -16.33 -3.11 23.11
N ALA A 482 -17.60 -2.80 22.88
CA ALA A 482 -18.66 -2.81 23.88
C ALA A 482 -20.02 -2.80 23.19
N HIS A 483 -21.09 -3.16 23.93
CA HIS A 483 -22.48 -3.03 23.46
C HIS A 483 -22.89 -1.57 23.31
N HIS A 484 -22.26 -0.69 24.04
CA HIS A 484 -22.51 0.75 24.05
C HIS A 484 -21.25 1.50 24.44
N TYR A 485 -20.88 2.55 23.70
CA TYR A 485 -19.77 3.44 24.03
C TYR A 485 -19.98 4.85 23.45
N PHE A 486 -19.31 5.83 24.06
CA PHE A 486 -19.26 7.20 23.57
C PHE A 486 -17.98 7.46 22.84
N ARG A 487 -18.07 8.16 21.73
CA ARG A 487 -16.91 8.66 21.00
C ARG A 487 -16.81 10.17 21.18
N ASN A 488 -15.75 10.62 21.82
CA ASN A 488 -15.44 12.05 21.91
C ASN A 488 -14.89 12.54 20.58
N VAL A 489 -15.54 13.53 20.00
CA VAL A 489 -15.07 14.21 18.78
C VAL A 489 -14.63 15.60 19.18
N ILE A 490 -13.35 15.89 19.02
CA ILE A 490 -12.85 17.24 19.23
C ILE A 490 -13.31 18.08 18.02
N ARG A 491 -14.19 19.04 18.29
CA ARG A 491 -14.53 20.11 17.33
C ARG A 491 -13.51 21.24 17.59
N GLU A 492 -12.73 21.55 16.60
CA GLU A 492 -11.92 22.77 16.56
C GLU A 492 -12.73 23.96 16.10
#